data_49f49d66b1be6da0acaf9c67b1f5038d
#
_entry.id   49f49d66b1be6da0acaf9c67b1f5038d
#
_cell.length_a   1.000
_cell.length_b   1.000
_cell.length_c   1.000
_cell.angle_alpha   90.00
_cell.angle_beta   90.00
_cell.angle_gamma   90.00
#
_symmetry.space_group_name_H-M   'P 1'
#
loop_
_entity.id
_entity.type
_entity.pdbx_description
1 polymer ?
#
loop_
_entity_poly.entity_id
_entity_poly.type
_entity_poly.pdbx_seq_one_letter_code
_entity_poly.pdbx_strand_id
1 'polypeptide(L)'
;MTPPIKPLSAPKMAVRTAVILFIFVVIFTGLLSGAYLWTKSAIDVAAAEEKMKLVDEVLPRNAYDNDLLKDAISLPPSPALGTEDVSTAYRAKRAGQTTAVVLEAVAPDGYAGRIHLLLAIGTDGTVLGVRATQHKETPGLGDYIEPKKDKNKNRPWITQFDGLKPAEIEERDWRVRKDGGRFDSVAGATVTPRAVIKAVRKAALYVAENRETFFAAR
;
A
#
# COMPACT_ATOMS: atom_id res chain seq x y z
N MET A 1 65.82 6.43 -28.75
CA MET A 1 64.94 6.03 -29.86
C MET A 1 63.97 4.96 -29.34
N THR A 2 62.71 5.34 -29.13
CA THR A 2 61.62 4.40 -28.75
C THR A 2 61.19 3.64 -30.01
N PRO A 3 61.11 2.33 -29.99
CA PRO A 3 60.69 1.56 -31.16
C PRO A 3 59.21 1.90 -31.50
N PRO A 4 58.85 1.97 -32.80
CA PRO A 4 57.50 2.30 -33.23
C PRO A 4 56.54 1.20 -32.82
N ILE A 5 55.50 1.57 -32.05
CA ILE A 5 54.39 0.66 -31.67
C ILE A 5 53.64 0.31 -32.95
N LYS A 6 53.75 -0.94 -33.43
CA LYS A 6 52.94 -1.45 -34.56
C LYS A 6 51.47 -1.38 -34.23
N PRO A 7 50.60 -0.67 -34.98
CA PRO A 7 49.18 -0.67 -34.72
C PRO A 7 48.60 -2.08 -34.92
N LEU A 8 47.78 -2.51 -33.95
CA LEU A 8 47.05 -3.78 -34.06
C LEU A 8 46.08 -3.71 -35.25
N SER A 9 45.93 -4.77 -36.00
CA SER A 9 44.89 -4.86 -37.05
C SER A 9 43.49 -4.70 -36.46
N ALA A 10 42.56 -4.07 -37.18
CA ALA A 10 41.20 -3.77 -36.72
C ALA A 10 40.49 -4.98 -36.08
N PRO A 11 40.53 -6.23 -36.61
CA PRO A 11 39.89 -7.38 -35.99
C PRO A 11 40.54 -7.76 -34.65
N LYS A 12 41.85 -7.60 -34.49
CA LYS A 12 42.52 -7.90 -33.20
C LYS A 12 42.16 -6.87 -32.15
N MET A 13 42.01 -5.60 -32.52
CA MET A 13 41.50 -4.57 -31.57
C MET A 13 40.06 -4.84 -31.17
N ALA A 14 39.18 -5.21 -32.10
CA ALA A 14 37.78 -5.53 -31.82
C ALA A 14 37.67 -6.69 -30.84
N VAL A 15 38.37 -7.80 -31.05
CA VAL A 15 38.39 -8.96 -30.15
C VAL A 15 38.92 -8.59 -28.77
N ARG A 16 40.04 -7.82 -28.69
CA ARG A 16 40.58 -7.40 -27.40
C ARG A 16 39.61 -6.55 -26.61
N THR A 17 38.94 -5.60 -27.28
CA THR A 17 37.92 -4.74 -26.66
C THR A 17 36.71 -5.57 -26.20
N ALA A 18 36.24 -6.49 -27.03
CA ALA A 18 35.14 -7.37 -26.67
C ALA A 18 35.46 -8.24 -25.43
N VAL A 19 36.67 -8.79 -25.34
CA VAL A 19 37.11 -9.57 -24.18
C VAL A 19 37.18 -8.72 -22.92
N ILE A 20 37.74 -7.51 -23.02
CA ILE A 20 37.82 -6.58 -21.89
C ILE A 20 36.39 -6.23 -21.39
N LEU A 21 35.50 -5.84 -22.31
CA LEU A 21 34.10 -5.52 -21.97
C LEU A 21 33.39 -6.72 -21.35
N PHE A 22 33.57 -7.91 -21.90
CA PHE A 22 33.01 -9.14 -21.35
C PHE A 22 33.46 -9.39 -19.90
N ILE A 23 34.78 -9.26 -19.64
CA ILE A 23 35.31 -9.39 -18.28
C ILE A 23 34.70 -8.37 -17.34
N PHE A 24 34.61 -7.09 -17.77
CA PHE A 24 33.96 -6.04 -16.98
C PHE A 24 32.50 -6.38 -16.67
N VAL A 25 31.72 -6.79 -17.66
CA VAL A 25 30.31 -7.17 -17.46
C VAL A 25 30.20 -8.31 -16.47
N VAL A 26 31.01 -9.36 -16.60
CA VAL A 26 30.98 -10.51 -15.68
C VAL A 26 31.32 -10.08 -14.24
N ILE A 27 32.39 -9.28 -14.07
CA ILE A 27 32.81 -8.80 -12.75
C ILE A 27 31.72 -7.93 -12.12
N PHE A 28 31.23 -6.92 -12.84
CA PHE A 28 30.22 -6.02 -12.30
C PHE A 28 28.90 -6.71 -12.02
N THR A 29 28.45 -7.59 -12.91
CA THR A 29 27.24 -8.41 -12.66
C THR A 29 27.43 -9.30 -11.43
N GLY A 30 28.58 -9.91 -11.27
CA GLY A 30 28.90 -10.71 -10.09
C GLY A 30 28.89 -9.90 -8.80
N LEU A 31 29.50 -8.70 -8.82
CA LEU A 31 29.51 -7.79 -7.67
C LEU A 31 28.10 -7.30 -7.30
N LEU A 32 27.31 -6.88 -8.29
CA LEU A 32 25.94 -6.44 -8.08
C LEU A 32 25.06 -7.58 -7.56
N SER A 33 25.16 -8.77 -8.14
CA SER A 33 24.42 -9.94 -7.69
C SER A 33 24.83 -10.35 -6.27
N GLY A 34 26.11 -10.33 -5.97
CA GLY A 34 26.64 -10.61 -4.63
C GLY A 34 26.15 -9.61 -3.59
N ALA A 35 26.21 -8.32 -3.90
CA ALA A 35 25.68 -7.24 -3.05
C ALA A 35 24.17 -7.41 -2.82
N TYR A 36 23.41 -7.69 -3.88
CA TYR A 36 21.96 -7.92 -3.79
C TYR A 36 21.64 -9.13 -2.88
N LEU A 37 22.29 -10.26 -3.08
CA LEU A 37 22.07 -11.46 -2.28
C LEU A 37 22.44 -11.24 -0.80
N TRP A 38 23.49 -10.49 -0.54
CA TRP A 38 23.92 -10.16 0.82
C TRP A 38 22.94 -9.21 1.52
N THR A 39 22.41 -8.22 0.81
CA THR A 39 21.51 -7.22 1.39
C THR A 39 20.04 -7.65 1.38
N LYS A 40 19.65 -8.63 0.57
CA LYS A 40 18.26 -9.07 0.38
C LYS A 40 17.56 -9.39 1.71
N SER A 41 18.18 -10.16 2.59
CA SER A 41 17.59 -10.53 3.88
C SER A 41 17.30 -9.32 4.76
N ALA A 42 18.21 -8.34 4.80
CA ALA A 42 18.01 -7.10 5.56
C ALA A 42 16.89 -6.22 4.97
N ILE A 43 16.81 -6.18 3.63
CA ILE A 43 15.75 -5.46 2.92
C ILE A 43 14.38 -6.10 3.18
N ASP A 44 14.28 -7.43 3.12
CA ASP A 44 13.04 -8.16 3.34
C ASP A 44 12.54 -7.97 4.79
N VAL A 45 13.43 -8.00 5.78
CA VAL A 45 13.08 -7.73 7.19
C VAL A 45 12.61 -6.29 7.37
N ALA A 46 13.35 -5.31 6.83
CA ALA A 46 12.97 -3.91 6.95
C ALA A 46 11.61 -3.62 6.27
N ALA A 47 11.35 -4.22 5.11
CA ALA A 47 10.07 -4.11 4.42
C ALA A 47 8.91 -4.72 5.22
N ALA A 48 9.15 -5.86 5.88
CA ALA A 48 8.16 -6.49 6.76
C ALA A 48 7.87 -5.62 7.99
N GLU A 49 8.89 -5.05 8.61
CA GLU A 49 8.73 -4.13 9.75
C GLU A 49 7.97 -2.85 9.35
N GLU A 50 8.25 -2.30 8.19
CA GLU A 50 7.53 -1.11 7.67
C GLU A 50 6.05 -1.42 7.42
N LYS A 51 5.74 -2.57 6.80
CA LYS A 51 4.36 -3.05 6.65
C LYS A 51 3.66 -3.21 8.00
N MET A 52 4.33 -3.81 8.98
CA MET A 52 3.74 -3.97 10.31
C MET A 52 3.46 -2.64 11.00
N LYS A 53 4.32 -1.63 10.86
CA LYS A 53 4.04 -0.28 11.39
C LYS A 53 2.76 0.32 10.79
N LEU A 54 2.54 0.15 9.49
CA LEU A 54 1.31 0.62 8.84
C LEU A 54 0.08 -0.15 9.33
N VAL A 55 0.21 -1.47 9.52
CA VAL A 55 -0.87 -2.29 10.10
C VAL A 55 -1.20 -1.84 11.52
N ASP A 56 -0.20 -1.59 12.36
CA ASP A 56 -0.38 -1.11 13.74
C ASP A 56 -1.11 0.26 13.79
N GLU A 57 -1.03 1.07 12.74
CA GLU A 57 -1.77 2.34 12.64
C GLU A 57 -3.27 2.15 12.36
N VAL A 58 -3.70 1.05 11.73
CA VAL A 58 -5.10 0.76 11.41
C VAL A 58 -5.73 -0.27 12.34
N LEU A 59 -4.92 -1.13 12.93
CA LEU A 59 -5.36 -2.20 13.83
C LEU A 59 -4.40 -2.29 15.03
N PRO A 60 -4.85 -1.93 16.26
CA PRO A 60 -4.01 -1.99 17.44
C PRO A 60 -3.48 -3.40 17.72
N ARG A 61 -2.24 -3.52 18.15
CA ARG A 61 -1.57 -4.82 18.42
C ARG A 61 -2.29 -5.72 19.43
N ASN A 62 -3.08 -5.16 20.32
CA ASN A 62 -3.89 -5.93 21.27
C ASN A 62 -5.15 -6.55 20.64
N ALA A 63 -5.47 -6.24 19.39
CA ALA A 63 -6.61 -6.80 18.67
C ALA A 63 -6.34 -8.20 18.08
N TYR A 64 -5.08 -8.62 17.99
CA TYR A 64 -4.66 -9.90 17.40
C TYR A 64 -3.46 -10.49 18.13
N ASP A 65 -3.25 -11.82 17.99
CA ASP A 65 -2.17 -12.58 18.59
C ASP A 65 -1.38 -13.45 17.59
N ASN A 66 -1.81 -13.45 16.30
CA ASN A 66 -1.13 -14.20 15.25
C ASN A 66 -0.08 -13.35 14.51
N ASP A 67 0.78 -14.03 13.73
CA ASP A 67 1.67 -13.39 12.76
C ASP A 67 0.88 -13.05 11.48
N LEU A 68 0.45 -11.80 11.37
CA LEU A 68 -0.37 -11.29 10.26
C LEU A 68 0.25 -11.56 8.89
N LEU A 69 1.57 -11.39 8.76
CA LEU A 69 2.25 -11.53 7.47
C LEU A 69 2.23 -12.99 6.96
N LYS A 70 2.12 -13.96 7.87
CA LYS A 70 1.99 -15.38 7.51
C LYS A 70 0.56 -15.81 7.21
N ASP A 71 -0.45 -15.04 7.64
CA ASP A 71 -1.86 -15.34 7.39
C ASP A 71 -2.42 -14.42 6.28
N ALA A 72 -1.72 -14.42 5.16
CA ALA A 72 -2.04 -13.61 3.99
C ALA A 72 -3.02 -14.32 3.06
N ILE A 73 -3.96 -13.57 2.50
CA ILE A 73 -4.89 -13.99 1.44
C ILE A 73 -4.54 -13.21 0.18
N SER A 74 -4.34 -13.92 -0.92
CA SER A 74 -4.21 -13.30 -2.23
C SER A 74 -5.60 -12.97 -2.78
N LEU A 75 -5.83 -11.71 -3.13
CA LEU A 75 -7.06 -11.22 -3.73
C LEU A 75 -6.84 -10.93 -5.21
N PRO A 76 -7.71 -11.42 -6.09
CA PRO A 76 -7.64 -11.07 -7.51
C PRO A 76 -7.91 -9.57 -7.72
N PRO A 77 -7.53 -9.02 -8.88
CA PRO A 77 -7.90 -7.66 -9.25
C PRO A 77 -9.39 -7.42 -9.06
N SER A 78 -9.75 -6.32 -8.38
CA SER A 78 -11.13 -6.03 -8.04
C SER A 78 -11.49 -4.54 -8.23
N PRO A 79 -12.48 -4.22 -9.06
CA PRO A 79 -13.00 -2.86 -9.20
C PRO A 79 -13.58 -2.31 -7.88
N ALA A 80 -14.04 -3.19 -6.98
CA ALA A 80 -14.53 -2.80 -5.66
C ALA A 80 -13.40 -2.30 -4.76
N LEU A 81 -12.21 -2.90 -4.87
CA LEU A 81 -11.00 -2.46 -4.18
C LEU A 81 -10.20 -1.41 -4.99
N GLY A 82 -10.57 -1.15 -6.24
CA GLY A 82 -9.83 -0.27 -7.14
C GLY A 82 -8.46 -0.81 -7.56
N THR A 83 -8.22 -2.11 -7.38
CA THR A 83 -6.96 -2.78 -7.70
C THR A 83 -6.99 -3.35 -9.12
N GLU A 84 -5.93 -3.10 -9.88
CA GLU A 84 -5.72 -3.66 -11.23
C GLU A 84 -4.86 -4.93 -11.19
N ASP A 85 -4.06 -5.06 -10.14
CA ASP A 85 -3.19 -6.20 -9.89
C ASP A 85 -3.69 -7.02 -8.69
N VAL A 86 -3.10 -8.20 -8.52
CA VAL A 86 -3.31 -9.04 -7.34
C VAL A 86 -2.88 -8.28 -6.09
N SER A 87 -3.78 -8.17 -5.12
CA SER A 87 -3.54 -7.51 -3.84
C SER A 87 -3.51 -8.52 -2.69
N THR A 88 -3.11 -8.08 -1.51
CA THR A 88 -2.98 -8.94 -0.33
C THR A 88 -3.90 -8.44 0.78
N ALA A 89 -4.61 -9.37 1.41
CA ALA A 89 -5.29 -9.12 2.67
C ALA A 89 -4.66 -9.99 3.76
N TYR A 90 -4.65 -9.50 4.99
CA TYR A 90 -4.08 -10.17 6.16
C TYR A 90 -5.18 -10.42 7.18
N ARG A 91 -5.28 -11.66 7.67
CA ARG A 91 -6.23 -12.02 8.73
C ARG A 91 -5.63 -11.76 10.11
N ALA A 92 -6.28 -10.91 10.86
CA ALA A 92 -6.00 -10.74 12.28
C ALA A 92 -6.80 -11.76 13.08
N LYS A 93 -6.11 -12.63 13.81
CA LYS A 93 -6.72 -13.66 14.65
C LYS A 93 -6.44 -13.39 16.12
N ARG A 94 -7.39 -13.76 16.96
CA ARG A 94 -7.24 -13.78 18.41
C ARG A 94 -7.80 -15.08 18.95
N ALA A 95 -7.01 -15.79 19.74
CA ALA A 95 -7.38 -17.12 20.24
C ALA A 95 -7.81 -18.08 19.10
N GLY A 96 -7.14 -18.02 17.95
CA GLY A 96 -7.41 -18.85 16.79
C GLY A 96 -8.62 -18.43 15.92
N GLN A 97 -9.39 -17.42 16.34
CA GLN A 97 -10.53 -16.92 15.58
C GLN A 97 -10.18 -15.62 14.86
N THR A 98 -10.60 -15.49 13.59
CA THR A 98 -10.41 -14.25 12.84
C THR A 98 -11.30 -13.15 13.44
N THR A 99 -10.70 -12.05 13.87
CA THR A 99 -11.38 -10.89 14.47
C THR A 99 -11.48 -9.70 13.53
N ALA A 100 -10.51 -9.57 12.62
CA ALA A 100 -10.47 -8.51 11.62
C ALA A 100 -9.70 -8.96 10.39
N VAL A 101 -9.85 -8.22 9.31
CA VAL A 101 -9.02 -8.32 8.10
C VAL A 101 -8.39 -6.95 7.81
N VAL A 102 -7.12 -6.96 7.45
CA VAL A 102 -6.40 -5.78 6.95
C VAL A 102 -6.17 -5.96 5.46
N LEU A 103 -6.60 -5.00 4.64
CA LEU A 103 -6.52 -5.10 3.19
C LEU A 103 -6.15 -3.77 2.55
N GLU A 104 -5.57 -3.87 1.36
CA GLU A 104 -5.25 -2.71 0.53
C GLU A 104 -6.43 -2.38 -0.39
N ALA A 105 -6.71 -1.08 -0.55
CA ALA A 105 -7.64 -0.55 -1.54
C ALA A 105 -7.04 0.67 -2.23
N VAL A 106 -7.54 1.00 -3.41
CA VAL A 106 -7.07 2.15 -4.19
C VAL A 106 -8.26 3.05 -4.53
N ALA A 107 -8.13 4.33 -4.24
CA ALA A 107 -9.00 5.36 -4.80
C ALA A 107 -8.37 5.85 -6.11
N PRO A 108 -8.91 5.50 -7.29
CA PRO A 108 -8.29 5.81 -8.57
C PRO A 108 -8.47 7.28 -8.99
N ASP A 109 -9.46 7.94 -8.42
CA ASP A 109 -9.96 9.27 -8.79
C ASP A 109 -9.58 10.36 -7.78
N GLY A 110 -8.39 10.25 -7.14
CA GLY A 110 -7.80 11.35 -6.37
C GLY A 110 -7.45 12.56 -7.25
N TYR A 111 -7.19 13.72 -6.63
CA TYR A 111 -6.90 14.95 -7.36
C TYR A 111 -5.60 14.86 -8.18
N ALA A 112 -4.54 14.35 -7.57
CA ALA A 112 -3.24 14.18 -8.23
C ALA A 112 -2.96 12.72 -8.65
N GLY A 113 -4.01 11.90 -8.72
CA GLY A 113 -3.94 10.51 -9.16
C GLY A 113 -4.38 9.51 -8.11
N ARG A 114 -3.86 8.31 -8.19
CA ARG A 114 -4.24 7.19 -7.32
C ARG A 114 -3.82 7.42 -5.87
N ILE A 115 -4.70 7.06 -4.95
CA ILE A 115 -4.45 7.07 -3.51
C ILE A 115 -4.54 5.62 -3.03
N HIS A 116 -3.45 5.09 -2.51
CA HIS A 116 -3.41 3.77 -1.89
C HIS A 116 -3.82 3.87 -0.43
N LEU A 117 -4.69 2.98 -0.01
CA LEU A 117 -5.27 2.95 1.31
C LEU A 117 -5.04 1.58 1.95
N LEU A 118 -4.79 1.56 3.24
CA LEU A 118 -4.82 0.37 4.07
C LEU A 118 -6.02 0.48 5.00
N LEU A 119 -6.86 -0.56 5.03
CA LEU A 119 -8.07 -0.61 5.85
C LEU A 119 -8.03 -1.81 6.78
N ALA A 120 -8.48 -1.62 8.01
CA ALA A 120 -8.81 -2.72 8.92
C ALA A 120 -10.33 -2.79 9.08
N ILE A 121 -10.91 -3.97 8.87
CA ILE A 121 -12.36 -4.19 8.92
C ILE A 121 -12.63 -5.38 9.85
N GLY A 122 -13.49 -5.18 10.84
CA GLY A 122 -13.92 -6.20 11.79
C GLY A 122 -14.88 -7.23 11.18
N THR A 123 -15.05 -8.34 11.87
CA THR A 123 -15.97 -9.41 11.45
C THR A 123 -17.42 -8.94 11.36
N ASP A 124 -17.79 -7.88 12.07
CA ASP A 124 -19.14 -7.28 12.03
C ASP A 124 -19.29 -6.21 10.92
N GLY A 125 -18.26 -6.03 10.08
CA GLY A 125 -18.22 -5.01 9.01
C GLY A 125 -17.84 -3.62 9.48
N THR A 126 -17.43 -3.44 10.73
CA THR A 126 -16.96 -2.16 11.26
C THR A 126 -15.60 -1.80 10.67
N VAL A 127 -15.45 -0.60 10.17
CA VAL A 127 -14.14 -0.04 9.80
C VAL A 127 -13.39 0.31 11.08
N LEU A 128 -12.31 -0.42 11.38
CA LEU A 128 -11.50 -0.24 12.58
C LEU A 128 -10.45 0.86 12.43
N GLY A 129 -9.99 1.06 11.21
CA GLY A 129 -9.04 2.11 10.88
C GLY A 129 -8.77 2.19 9.40
N VAL A 130 -8.39 3.38 8.94
CA VAL A 130 -8.00 3.67 7.54
C VAL A 130 -6.74 4.51 7.54
N ARG A 131 -5.77 4.19 6.67
CA ARG A 131 -4.59 5.02 6.42
C ARG A 131 -4.30 5.13 4.94
N ALA A 132 -3.90 6.33 4.52
CA ALA A 132 -3.29 6.53 3.21
C ALA A 132 -1.83 6.09 3.29
N THR A 133 -1.44 5.12 2.44
CA THR A 133 -0.08 4.56 2.42
C THR A 133 0.77 5.17 1.33
N GLN A 134 0.14 5.58 0.21
CA GLN A 134 0.83 6.25 -0.90
C GLN A 134 -0.15 7.15 -1.65
N HIS A 135 0.27 8.37 -1.92
CA HIS A 135 -0.47 9.33 -2.76
C HIS A 135 0.46 10.41 -3.30
N LYS A 136 -0.05 11.21 -4.24
CA LYS A 136 0.65 12.37 -4.82
C LYS A 136 -0.15 13.66 -4.61
N GLU A 137 -1.06 13.68 -3.65
CA GLU A 137 -1.94 14.82 -3.36
C GLU A 137 -1.13 16.07 -3.00
N THR A 138 -1.67 17.24 -3.34
CA THR A 138 -0.99 18.53 -3.19
C THR A 138 -0.73 18.85 -1.71
N PRO A 139 0.53 19.14 -1.31
CA PRO A 139 0.88 19.52 0.04
C PRO A 139 0.08 20.72 0.55
N GLY A 140 -0.45 20.63 1.77
CA GLY A 140 -1.26 21.66 2.41
C GLY A 140 -2.72 21.76 1.90
N LEU A 141 -3.10 20.95 0.87
CA LEU A 141 -4.45 20.90 0.32
C LEU A 141 -5.07 19.49 0.44
N GLY A 142 -4.58 18.52 -0.34
CA GLY A 142 -5.14 17.16 -0.36
C GLY A 142 -4.45 16.18 0.57
N ASP A 143 -3.25 16.48 1.03
CA ASP A 143 -2.41 15.60 1.83
C ASP A 143 -2.84 15.44 3.30
N TYR A 144 -3.87 16.20 3.76
CA TYR A 144 -4.43 16.04 5.11
C TYR A 144 -5.09 14.67 5.36
N ILE A 145 -5.25 13.86 4.33
CA ILE A 145 -5.62 12.45 4.47
C ILE A 145 -4.58 11.63 5.21
N GLU A 146 -3.32 12.09 5.27
CA GLU A 146 -2.31 11.55 6.16
C GLU A 146 -2.40 12.21 7.55
N PRO A 147 -2.51 11.45 8.65
CA PRO A 147 -2.59 12.03 10.00
C PRO A 147 -1.44 12.96 10.35
N LYS A 148 -0.24 12.66 9.85
CA LYS A 148 0.97 13.46 10.08
C LYS A 148 0.94 14.83 9.40
N LYS A 149 0.16 14.98 8.33
CA LYS A 149 0.03 16.22 7.55
C LYS A 149 -1.25 17.00 7.87
N ASP A 150 -2.23 16.34 8.52
CA ASP A 150 -3.44 17.01 8.97
C ASP A 150 -3.12 18.10 10.01
N LYS A 151 -3.79 19.25 9.90
CA LYS A 151 -3.69 20.35 10.87
C LYS A 151 -4.29 19.97 12.22
N ASN A 152 -5.34 19.14 12.21
CA ASN A 152 -5.99 18.65 13.43
C ASN A 152 -5.33 17.34 13.90
N LYS A 153 -4.26 17.47 14.68
CA LYS A 153 -3.52 16.31 15.20
C LYS A 153 -4.30 15.47 16.22
N ASN A 154 -5.26 16.07 16.92
CA ASN A 154 -6.06 15.37 17.92
C ASN A 154 -7.15 14.51 17.31
N ARG A 155 -7.67 14.92 16.13
CA ARG A 155 -8.69 14.19 15.38
C ARG A 155 -8.42 14.33 13.88
N PRO A 156 -7.43 13.61 13.35
CA PRO A 156 -7.11 13.66 11.93
C PRO A 156 -8.32 13.28 11.07
N TRP A 157 -8.44 13.92 9.90
CA TRP A 157 -9.57 13.71 9.00
C TRP A 157 -9.86 12.24 8.70
N ILE A 158 -8.81 11.45 8.49
CA ILE A 158 -8.94 10.03 8.13
C ILE A 158 -9.61 9.19 9.23
N THR A 159 -9.58 9.64 10.49
CA THR A 159 -10.22 8.92 11.61
C THR A 159 -11.74 9.07 11.64
N GLN A 160 -12.34 9.84 10.72
CA GLN A 160 -13.80 9.91 10.59
C GLN A 160 -14.43 8.60 10.17
N PHE A 161 -13.64 7.67 9.61
CA PHE A 161 -14.10 6.34 9.23
C PHE A 161 -14.13 5.34 10.38
N ASP A 162 -13.38 5.61 11.46
CA ASP A 162 -13.21 4.68 12.57
C ASP A 162 -14.55 4.43 13.28
N GLY A 163 -14.89 3.16 13.48
CA GLY A 163 -16.14 2.73 14.10
C GLY A 163 -17.36 2.76 13.18
N LEU A 164 -17.24 3.15 11.91
CA LEU A 164 -18.36 3.16 10.99
C LEU A 164 -18.64 1.77 10.41
N LYS A 165 -19.93 1.47 10.23
CA LYS A 165 -20.42 0.29 9.51
C LYS A 165 -21.08 0.72 8.21
N PRO A 166 -20.38 0.61 7.05
CA PRO A 166 -20.89 1.08 5.78
C PRO A 166 -22.24 0.49 5.37
N ALA A 167 -22.52 -0.76 5.74
CA ALA A 167 -23.78 -1.41 5.45
C ALA A 167 -25.00 -0.81 6.21
N GLU A 168 -24.76 -0.13 7.34
CA GLU A 168 -25.80 0.47 8.17
C GLU A 168 -26.01 1.98 7.85
N ILE A 169 -25.21 2.57 6.97
CA ILE A 169 -25.23 4.00 6.64
C ILE A 169 -25.76 4.17 5.21
N GLU A 170 -26.73 5.05 5.03
CA GLU A 170 -27.28 5.32 3.71
C GLU A 170 -26.21 5.87 2.74
N GLU A 171 -26.35 5.51 1.47
CA GLU A 171 -25.37 5.92 0.44
C GLU A 171 -25.22 7.42 0.33
N ARG A 172 -26.31 8.17 0.50
CA ARG A 172 -26.30 9.64 0.45
C ARG A 172 -25.39 10.26 1.51
N ASP A 173 -25.24 9.60 2.68
CA ASP A 173 -24.42 10.08 3.77
C ASP A 173 -22.92 9.80 3.57
N TRP A 174 -22.58 8.90 2.63
CA TRP A 174 -21.21 8.62 2.21
C TRP A 174 -20.68 9.67 1.22
N ARG A 175 -20.83 10.93 1.59
CA ARG A 175 -20.36 12.10 0.84
C ARG A 175 -19.75 13.11 1.80
N VAL A 176 -19.03 14.08 1.24
CA VAL A 176 -18.59 15.24 2.02
C VAL A 176 -19.81 16.13 2.38
N ARG A 177 -19.73 16.85 3.47
CA ARG A 177 -20.81 17.75 3.95
C ARG A 177 -21.25 18.76 2.90
N LYS A 178 -20.31 19.24 2.09
CA LYS A 178 -20.62 20.13 0.97
C LYS A 178 -21.61 19.51 -0.04
N ASP A 179 -21.64 18.19 -0.16
CA ASP A 179 -22.51 17.42 -1.05
C ASP A 179 -23.70 16.81 -0.31
N GLY A 180 -23.98 17.28 0.92
CA GLY A 180 -25.09 16.80 1.76
C GLY A 180 -24.80 15.53 2.55
N GLY A 181 -23.54 15.05 2.60
CA GLY A 181 -23.14 13.89 3.38
C GLY A 181 -22.61 14.24 4.78
N ARG A 182 -21.96 13.25 5.43
CA ARG A 182 -21.52 13.36 6.81
C ARG A 182 -20.05 13.70 7.02
N PHE A 183 -19.20 13.53 6.00
CA PHE A 183 -17.75 13.66 6.13
C PHE A 183 -17.31 15.11 5.98
N ASP A 184 -16.40 15.53 6.83
CA ASP A 184 -15.75 16.83 6.73
C ASP A 184 -14.86 16.93 5.49
N SER A 185 -14.58 18.13 5.02
CA SER A 185 -13.62 18.39 3.96
C SER A 185 -13.00 19.78 4.12
N VAL A 186 -11.78 19.92 3.64
CA VAL A 186 -11.11 21.23 3.60
C VAL A 186 -11.59 22.02 2.39
N ALA A 187 -11.90 23.29 2.59
CA ALA A 187 -12.31 24.18 1.51
C ALA A 187 -11.22 24.25 0.42
N GLY A 188 -11.62 24.09 -0.84
CA GLY A 188 -10.70 24.04 -1.99
C GLY A 188 -10.07 22.67 -2.25
N ALA A 189 -10.22 21.68 -1.35
CA ALA A 189 -9.63 20.34 -1.48
C ALA A 189 -10.68 19.24 -1.30
N THR A 190 -11.72 19.22 -2.13
CA THR A 190 -12.86 18.29 -1.99
C THR A 190 -12.77 17.05 -2.90
N VAL A 191 -11.91 17.04 -3.90
CA VAL A 191 -11.74 15.89 -4.81
C VAL A 191 -11.14 14.70 -4.06
N THR A 192 -10.04 14.93 -3.36
CA THR A 192 -9.32 13.92 -2.55
C THR A 192 -10.23 13.20 -1.55
N PRO A 193 -10.95 13.89 -0.64
CA PRO A 193 -11.83 13.23 0.32
C PRO A 193 -12.99 12.47 -0.35
N ARG A 194 -13.55 12.97 -1.47
CA ARG A 194 -14.57 12.24 -2.22
C ARG A 194 -14.05 10.90 -2.73
N ALA A 195 -12.83 10.88 -3.28
CA ALA A 195 -12.19 9.67 -3.77
C ALA A 195 -11.95 8.66 -2.64
N VAL A 196 -11.42 9.12 -1.50
CA VAL A 196 -11.17 8.27 -0.32
C VAL A 196 -12.48 7.72 0.26
N ILE A 197 -13.50 8.56 0.48
CA ILE A 197 -14.82 8.14 1.00
C ILE A 197 -15.42 7.03 0.14
N LYS A 198 -15.41 7.22 -1.17
CA LYS A 198 -15.92 6.25 -2.14
C LYS A 198 -15.15 4.92 -2.09
N ALA A 199 -13.82 4.97 -2.01
CA ALA A 199 -12.98 3.78 -1.96
C ALA A 199 -13.16 3.01 -0.65
N VAL A 200 -13.18 3.71 0.50
CA VAL A 200 -13.41 3.09 1.82
C VAL A 200 -14.78 2.38 1.86
N ARG A 201 -15.84 3.06 1.40
CA ARG A 201 -17.19 2.45 1.35
C ARG A 201 -17.18 1.18 0.50
N LYS A 202 -16.64 1.25 -0.73
CA LYS A 202 -16.59 0.09 -1.64
C LYS A 202 -15.81 -1.07 -1.06
N ALA A 203 -14.64 -0.81 -0.48
CA ALA A 203 -13.81 -1.85 0.12
C ALA A 203 -14.51 -2.52 1.31
N ALA A 204 -15.16 -1.75 2.18
CA ALA A 204 -15.85 -2.32 3.32
C ALA A 204 -17.10 -3.12 2.92
N LEU A 205 -17.86 -2.67 1.92
CA LEU A 205 -18.97 -3.45 1.36
C LEU A 205 -18.49 -4.73 0.69
N TYR A 206 -17.37 -4.66 -0.06
CA TYR A 206 -16.76 -5.85 -0.66
C TYR A 206 -16.38 -6.91 0.39
N VAL A 207 -15.81 -6.50 1.52
CA VAL A 207 -15.51 -7.42 2.63
C VAL A 207 -16.79 -8.00 3.23
N ALA A 208 -17.84 -7.20 3.39
CA ALA A 208 -19.12 -7.65 3.91
C ALA A 208 -19.82 -8.66 2.99
N GLU A 209 -19.73 -8.47 1.68
CA GLU A 209 -20.28 -9.37 0.65
C GLU A 209 -19.48 -10.68 0.52
N ASN A 210 -18.17 -10.65 0.82
CA ASN A 210 -17.26 -11.79 0.68
C ASN A 210 -16.80 -12.36 2.03
N ARG A 211 -17.64 -12.33 3.06
CA ARG A 211 -17.31 -12.72 4.44
C ARG A 211 -16.64 -14.09 4.57
N GLU A 212 -17.12 -15.07 3.80
CA GLU A 212 -16.57 -16.43 3.84
C GLU A 212 -15.09 -16.46 3.42
N THR A 213 -14.72 -15.68 2.40
CA THR A 213 -13.33 -15.59 1.94
C THR A 213 -12.40 -15.02 3.01
N PHE A 214 -12.88 -14.01 3.75
CA PHE A 214 -12.07 -13.29 4.72
C PHE A 214 -12.07 -13.92 6.11
N PHE A 215 -13.20 -14.46 6.57
CA PHE A 215 -13.41 -14.84 7.96
C PHE A 215 -13.65 -16.33 8.18
N ALA A 216 -13.77 -17.15 7.13
CA ALA A 216 -13.89 -18.59 7.31
C ALA A 216 -12.67 -19.16 8.05
N ALA A 217 -12.91 -20.02 9.02
CA ALA A 217 -11.86 -20.79 9.69
C ALA A 217 -11.17 -21.71 8.66
N ARG A 218 -9.89 -21.54 8.48
CA ARG A 218 -9.01 -22.47 7.75
C ARG A 218 -8.05 -23.08 8.71
#